data_c9f92f4e08c07894823cd156f2e8ef3f
#
_entry.id   c9f92f4e08c07894823cd156f2e8ef3f
#
_cell.length_a   1.000
_cell.length_b   1.000
_cell.length_c   1.000
_cell.angle_alpha   90.00
_cell.angle_beta   90.00
_cell.angle_gamma   90.00
#
_symmetry.space_group_name_H-M   'P 1'
#
loop_
_entity.id
_entity.type
_entity.pdbx_description
1 polymer ?
#
loop_
_entity_poly.entity_id
_entity_poly.type
_entity_poly.pdbx_seq_one_letter_code
_entity_poly.pdbx_strand_id
1 'polypeptide(L)'
;METAVTHDRVARRFVSIIEGHTSAIDYALDGDVMTILHTNVPESLAGRGIAGALTREALATARSERWSVVPTCSYARAFIEKHPEYQDLLAKGP
;
A
#
# COMPACT_ATOMS: atom_id res chain seq x y z
N MET A 1 18.64 -5.93 -1.54
CA MET A 1 18.18 -5.39 -2.84
C MET A 1 16.82 -4.71 -2.66
N GLU A 2 16.73 -3.47 -3.06
CA GLU A 2 15.49 -2.72 -2.88
C GLU A 2 14.43 -3.13 -3.90
N THR A 3 13.18 -3.19 -3.44
CA THR A 3 12.05 -3.43 -4.32
C THR A 3 11.63 -2.11 -4.95
N ALA A 4 11.69 -2.04 -6.27
CA ALA A 4 11.27 -0.85 -6.99
C ALA A 4 9.74 -0.82 -7.07
N VAL A 5 9.15 0.29 -6.64
CA VAL A 5 7.70 0.47 -6.66
C VAL A 5 7.36 1.68 -7.52
N THR A 6 6.42 1.51 -8.42
CA THR A 6 5.91 2.58 -9.27
C THR A 6 4.50 2.93 -8.81
N HIS A 7 4.23 4.23 -8.68
CA HIS A 7 2.89 4.69 -8.34
C HIS A 7 2.16 5.08 -9.63
N ASP A 8 1.17 4.28 -9.99
CA ASP A 8 0.32 4.56 -11.15
C ASP A 8 -0.92 5.32 -10.65
N ARG A 9 -0.89 6.65 -10.81
CA ARG A 9 -1.95 7.51 -10.31
C ARG A 9 -3.25 7.37 -11.10
N VAL A 10 -3.15 7.03 -12.37
CA VAL A 10 -4.34 6.86 -13.21
C VAL A 10 -5.09 5.60 -12.84
N ALA A 11 -4.36 4.49 -12.70
CA ALA A 11 -4.96 3.22 -12.31
C ALA A 11 -5.22 3.13 -10.81
N ARG A 12 -4.65 4.03 -10.03
CA ARG A 12 -4.75 4.05 -8.56
C ARG A 12 -4.20 2.77 -7.96
N ARG A 13 -2.94 2.52 -8.26
CA ARG A 13 -2.23 1.36 -7.75
C ARG A 13 -0.76 1.62 -7.61
N PHE A 14 -0.14 0.90 -6.68
CA PHE A 14 1.30 0.83 -6.54
C PHE A 14 1.73 -0.52 -7.08
N VAL A 15 2.74 -0.53 -7.95
CA VAL A 15 3.09 -1.72 -8.73
C VAL A 15 4.57 -2.01 -8.61
N SER A 16 4.92 -3.29 -8.50
CA SER A 16 6.29 -3.76 -8.61
C SER A 16 6.33 -4.94 -9.57
N ILE A 17 7.24 -4.90 -10.54
CA ILE A 17 7.41 -5.98 -11.48
C ILE A 17 8.76 -6.64 -11.23
N ILE A 18 8.72 -7.92 -10.85
CA ILE A 18 9.92 -8.69 -10.54
C ILE A 18 9.84 -10.01 -11.28
N GLU A 19 10.89 -10.32 -12.07
CA GLU A 19 10.96 -11.55 -12.82
C GLU A 19 9.74 -11.78 -13.71
N GLY A 20 9.22 -10.69 -14.29
CA GLY A 20 8.04 -10.75 -15.16
C GLY A 20 6.71 -10.86 -14.43
N HIS A 21 6.72 -10.89 -13.11
CA HIS A 21 5.50 -10.98 -12.30
C HIS A 21 5.13 -9.64 -11.70
N THR A 22 3.86 -9.29 -11.76
CA THR A 22 3.35 -8.03 -11.24
C THR A 22 2.75 -8.22 -9.86
N SER A 23 3.24 -7.44 -8.91
CA SER A 23 2.63 -7.31 -7.58
C SER A 23 2.05 -5.91 -7.45
N ALA A 24 0.94 -5.77 -6.77
CA ALA A 24 0.30 -4.46 -6.68
C ALA A 24 -0.54 -4.27 -5.42
N ILE A 25 -0.67 -3.01 -5.04
CA ILE A 25 -1.70 -2.56 -4.11
C ILE A 25 -2.66 -1.70 -4.91
N ASP A 26 -3.94 -2.01 -4.83
CA ASP A 26 -5.00 -1.20 -5.42
C ASP A 26 -5.65 -0.35 -4.34
N TYR A 27 -5.95 0.90 -4.66
CA TYR A 27 -6.59 1.79 -3.72
C TYR A 27 -7.65 2.64 -4.40
N ALA A 28 -8.57 3.17 -3.62
CA ALA A 28 -9.52 4.19 -4.05
C ALA A 28 -9.16 5.49 -3.36
N LEU A 29 -9.43 6.60 -4.01
CA LEU A 29 -9.17 7.92 -3.44
C LEU A 29 -10.46 8.74 -3.52
N ASP A 30 -10.90 9.20 -2.37
CA ASP A 30 -12.08 10.06 -2.27
C ASP A 30 -11.67 11.30 -1.48
N GLY A 31 -11.52 12.42 -2.20
CA GLY A 31 -10.96 13.61 -1.60
C GLY A 31 -9.56 13.31 -1.07
N ASP A 32 -9.37 13.43 0.23
CA ASP A 32 -8.09 13.17 0.88
C ASP A 32 -8.05 11.82 1.59
N VAL A 33 -8.97 10.91 1.27
CA VAL A 33 -9.03 9.61 1.94
C VAL A 33 -8.66 8.50 0.96
N MET A 34 -7.56 7.83 1.26
CA MET A 34 -7.09 6.68 0.49
C MET A 34 -7.58 5.40 1.16
N THR A 35 -8.39 4.63 0.45
CA THR A 35 -8.83 3.31 0.91
C THR A 35 -7.98 2.25 0.23
N ILE A 36 -7.21 1.51 1.02
CA ILE A 36 -6.42 0.40 0.48
C ILE A 36 -7.34 -0.81 0.33
N LEU A 37 -7.54 -1.23 -0.93
CA LEU A 37 -8.53 -2.26 -1.26
C LEU A 37 -7.95 -3.65 -1.25
N HIS A 38 -6.86 -3.85 -1.99
CA HIS A 38 -6.25 -5.16 -2.18
C HIS A 38 -4.75 -5.07 -2.25
N THR A 39 -4.09 -6.11 -1.73
CA THR A 39 -2.66 -6.31 -1.91
C THR A 39 -2.50 -7.67 -2.58
N ASN A 40 -1.89 -7.69 -3.75
CA ASN A 40 -1.74 -8.92 -4.52
C ASN A 40 -0.27 -9.16 -4.87
N VAL A 41 0.28 -10.26 -4.36
CA VAL A 41 1.64 -10.70 -4.66
C VAL A 41 1.56 -12.15 -5.16
N PRO A 42 2.10 -12.43 -6.36
CA PRO A 42 2.11 -13.79 -6.86
C PRO A 42 2.78 -14.75 -5.90
N GLU A 43 2.26 -15.98 -5.84
CA GLU A 43 2.79 -16.98 -4.92
C GLU A 43 4.28 -17.23 -5.13
N SER A 44 4.74 -17.20 -6.37
CA SER A 44 6.16 -17.40 -6.70
C SER A 44 7.07 -16.34 -6.09
N LEU A 45 6.54 -15.19 -5.72
CA LEU A 45 7.30 -14.10 -5.10
C LEU A 45 7.03 -13.97 -3.61
N ALA A 46 6.21 -14.83 -3.04
CA ALA A 46 5.87 -14.76 -1.63
C ALA A 46 7.12 -14.89 -0.75
N GLY A 47 7.13 -14.19 0.38
CA GLY A 47 8.24 -14.27 1.32
C GLY A 47 9.42 -13.37 0.99
N ARG A 48 9.35 -12.57 -0.05
CA ARG A 48 10.45 -11.67 -0.44
C ARG A 48 10.27 -10.24 0.08
N GLY A 49 9.25 -9.98 0.88
CA GLY A 49 9.02 -8.64 1.43
C GLY A 49 8.39 -7.66 0.46
N ILE A 50 7.85 -8.13 -0.66
CA ILE A 50 7.30 -7.26 -1.70
C ILE A 50 6.04 -6.56 -1.22
N ALA A 51 5.14 -7.28 -0.53
CA ALA A 51 3.92 -6.67 0.00
C ALA A 51 4.25 -5.55 1.00
N GLY A 52 5.28 -5.77 1.84
CA GLY A 52 5.73 -4.74 2.77
C GLY A 52 6.27 -3.51 2.07
N ALA A 53 7.06 -3.72 1.01
CA ALA A 53 7.62 -2.60 0.24
C ALA A 53 6.51 -1.79 -0.44
N LEU A 54 5.52 -2.47 -1.02
CA LEU A 54 4.38 -1.80 -1.63
C LEU A 54 3.59 -1.00 -0.59
N THR A 55 3.37 -1.59 0.58
CA THR A 55 2.61 -0.94 1.64
C THR A 55 3.34 0.28 2.18
N ARG A 56 4.66 0.18 2.39
CA ARG A 56 5.46 1.33 2.84
C ARG A 56 5.38 2.47 1.86
N GLU A 57 5.47 2.17 0.56
CA GLU A 57 5.39 3.21 -0.46
C GLU A 57 4.01 3.86 -0.50
N ALA A 58 2.95 3.06 -0.37
CA ALA A 58 1.59 3.59 -0.33
C ALA A 58 1.40 4.52 0.88
N LEU A 59 1.89 4.11 2.05
CA LEU A 59 1.76 4.92 3.26
C LEU A 59 2.63 6.17 3.22
N ALA A 60 3.83 6.07 2.64
CA ALA A 60 4.70 7.24 2.46
C ALA A 60 4.06 8.25 1.52
N THR A 61 3.41 7.77 0.46
CA THR A 61 2.69 8.65 -0.47
C THR A 61 1.52 9.32 0.23
N ALA A 62 0.75 8.57 1.02
CA ALA A 62 -0.36 9.14 1.78
C ALA A 62 0.13 10.26 2.70
N ARG A 63 1.26 10.05 3.38
CA ARG A 63 1.84 11.06 4.25
C ARG A 63 2.25 12.32 3.46
N SER A 64 2.93 12.11 2.34
CA SER A 64 3.41 13.19 1.49
C SER A 64 2.26 14.00 0.90
N GLU A 65 1.19 13.33 0.52
CA GLU A 65 0.00 13.96 -0.09
C GLU A 65 -0.99 14.46 0.96
N ARG A 66 -0.74 14.18 2.23
CA ARG A 66 -1.64 14.52 3.34
C ARG A 66 -2.98 13.82 3.23
N TRP A 67 -2.95 12.57 2.80
CA TRP A 67 -4.15 11.72 2.77
C TRP A 67 -4.29 10.97 4.09
N SER A 68 -5.55 10.74 4.49
CA SER A 68 -5.85 9.76 5.53
C SER A 68 -5.98 8.39 4.89
N VAL A 69 -5.80 7.34 5.67
CA VAL A 69 -5.79 5.97 5.15
C VAL A 69 -6.87 5.13 5.82
N VAL A 70 -7.63 4.41 5.00
CA VAL A 70 -8.58 3.40 5.46
C VAL A 70 -8.09 2.04 4.95
N PRO A 71 -7.52 1.20 5.82
CA PRO A 71 -6.99 -0.10 5.40
C PRO A 71 -8.07 -1.18 5.45
N THR A 72 -8.84 -1.33 4.37
CA THR A 72 -9.84 -2.41 4.30
C THR A 72 -9.19 -3.75 3.99
N CYS A 73 -8.01 -3.73 3.39
CA CYS A 73 -7.22 -4.93 3.15
C CYS A 73 -6.63 -5.44 4.47
N SER A 74 -6.80 -6.73 4.75
CA SER A 74 -6.31 -7.32 6.00
C SER A 74 -4.79 -7.21 6.16
N TYR A 75 -4.04 -7.31 5.06
CA TYR A 75 -2.59 -7.16 5.11
C TYR A 75 -2.19 -5.75 5.54
N ALA A 76 -2.79 -4.74 4.91
CA ALA A 76 -2.48 -3.34 5.23
C ALA A 76 -2.84 -3.02 6.69
N ARG A 77 -3.96 -3.54 7.16
CA ARG A 77 -4.38 -3.35 8.55
C ARG A 77 -3.37 -3.95 9.51
N ALA A 78 -2.96 -5.19 9.28
CA ALA A 78 -1.97 -5.85 10.13
C ALA A 78 -0.63 -5.15 10.06
N PHE A 79 -0.25 -4.66 8.87
CA PHE A 79 1.01 -3.93 8.70
C PHE A 79 1.02 -2.67 9.58
N ILE A 80 -0.05 -1.89 9.55
CA ILE A 80 -0.13 -0.65 10.34
C ILE A 80 -0.15 -0.97 11.84
N GLU A 81 -0.79 -2.06 12.25
CA GLU A 81 -0.77 -2.47 13.65
C GLU A 81 0.64 -2.80 14.14
N LYS A 82 1.46 -3.37 13.27
CA LYS A 82 2.85 -3.72 13.60
C LYS A 82 3.82 -2.55 13.47
N HIS A 83 3.40 -1.47 12.84
CA HIS A 83 4.25 -0.31 12.58
C HIS A 83 3.56 0.96 13.09
N PRO A 84 3.66 1.23 14.41
CA PRO A 84 2.94 2.35 15.04
C PRO A 84 3.22 3.71 14.41
N GLU A 85 4.35 3.86 13.73
CA GLU A 85 4.69 5.12 13.07
C GLU A 85 3.69 5.53 11.96
N TYR A 86 2.84 4.61 11.53
CA TYR A 86 1.83 4.89 10.51
C TYR A 86 0.42 5.09 11.08
N GLN A 87 0.24 4.91 12.39
CA GLN A 87 -1.10 4.98 12.97
C GLN A 87 -1.73 6.36 12.89
N ASP A 88 -0.91 7.41 12.84
CA ASP A 88 -1.40 8.77 12.66
C ASP A 88 -2.04 9.00 11.29
N LEU A 89 -1.78 8.12 10.31
CA LEU A 89 -2.39 8.22 8.98
C LEU A 89 -3.82 7.68 8.94
N LEU A 90 -4.20 6.86 9.91
CA LEU A 90 -5.53 6.26 9.90
C LEU A 90 -6.62 7.31 9.91
N ALA A 91 -7.60 7.16 9.00
CA ALA A 91 -8.74 8.05 8.97
C ALA A 91 -9.52 7.91 10.27
N LYS A 92 -9.86 9.06 10.86
CA LYS A 92 -10.67 9.05 12.06
C LYS A 92 -12.11 8.84 11.66
N GLY A 93 -12.78 7.92 12.33
CA GLY A 93 -14.18 7.68 12.08
C GLY A 93 -15.02 8.89 12.44
N PRO A 94 -16.26 8.91 12.00
CA PRO A 94 -17.18 10.00 12.33
C PRO A 94 -17.45 10.05 13.81
#